data_e2ed909de6e7d9a707781645e21f6559
#
_entry.id   e2ed909de6e7d9a707781645e21f6559
#
_cell.length_a   1.000
_cell.length_b   1.000
_cell.length_c   1.000
_cell.angle_alpha   90.00
_cell.angle_beta   90.00
_cell.angle_gamma   90.00
#
_symmetry.space_group_name_H-M   'P 1'
#
loop_
_entity.id
_entity.type
_entity.pdbx_description
1 polymer ?
#
loop_
_entity_poly.entity_id
_entity_poly.type
_entity_poly.pdbx_seq_one_letter_code
_entity_poly.pdbx_strand_id
1 'polypeptide(L)'
;MIDLHKVNRHRWGIIYSPKAGTVRPMKRWREIREYLVEKGVEYDFFESENYGSAERQARMFADNGYETIVVVGGDGVLQDALNGILSSEHAGNVSLGIIPNGIANDFASYWGLQSGDYKTAINCIIARRIRKVDVGCCSYNTDSGEEKRFFLNALNVGLSARIVEMANEKQSLFAKFVCRITGLVYMLFHRRSFNMRFHLNNQTVDQKLMMLCIGNSVGYGLTPSSVPYNGWLDVSAIRKPKLFSLLEGLLMLVHRRILNYELVTPFRTAEIFIESLGGATVAIDGRSFSPEMPMKVTVEPEKLNLIIPSKINKRK
;
A
#
# COMPACT_ATOMS: atom_id res chain seq x y z
N MET A 1 -24.49 -5.21 -23.20
CA MET A 1 -23.83 -6.54 -23.16
C MET A 1 -22.56 -6.39 -23.98
N ILE A 2 -21.40 -6.26 -23.33
CA ILE A 2 -20.11 -6.11 -24.03
C ILE A 2 -19.76 -7.47 -24.59
N ASP A 3 -19.46 -7.53 -25.89
CA ASP A 3 -19.09 -8.75 -26.57
C ASP A 3 -17.70 -9.21 -26.10
N LEU A 4 -17.68 -10.22 -25.23
CA LEU A 4 -16.51 -10.68 -24.46
C LEU A 4 -15.50 -11.50 -25.31
N HIS A 5 -15.69 -11.63 -26.62
CA HIS A 5 -14.92 -12.59 -27.42
C HIS A 5 -13.67 -12.03 -28.11
N LYS A 6 -13.35 -10.73 -28.00
CA LYS A 6 -12.06 -10.18 -28.50
C LYS A 6 -11.69 -8.88 -27.77
N VAL A 7 -11.32 -8.98 -26.48
CA VAL A 7 -10.66 -7.84 -25.86
C VAL A 7 -9.30 -7.64 -26.56
N ASN A 8 -9.12 -6.48 -27.18
CA ASN A 8 -7.84 -6.10 -27.75
C ASN A 8 -6.81 -6.06 -26.60
N ARG A 9 -5.81 -6.96 -26.62
CA ARG A 9 -4.81 -7.12 -25.54
C ARG A 9 -4.04 -5.84 -25.24
N HIS A 10 -4.05 -4.87 -26.14
CA HIS A 10 -3.43 -3.55 -25.95
C HIS A 10 -4.35 -2.54 -25.24
N ARG A 11 -5.62 -2.88 -25.06
CA ARG A 11 -6.60 -2.02 -24.37
C ARG A 11 -6.37 -2.03 -22.87
N TRP A 12 -6.40 -0.85 -22.23
CA TRP A 12 -6.22 -0.74 -20.81
C TRP A 12 -7.53 -0.87 -20.05
N GLY A 13 -7.52 -1.60 -18.92
CA GLY A 13 -8.58 -1.55 -17.93
C GLY A 13 -8.24 -0.48 -16.89
N ILE A 14 -8.95 0.64 -16.86
CA ILE A 14 -8.66 1.74 -15.92
C ILE A 14 -9.65 1.71 -14.75
N ILE A 15 -9.11 1.72 -13.52
CA ILE A 15 -9.87 1.87 -12.29
C ILE A 15 -9.61 3.27 -11.75
N TYR A 16 -10.63 4.10 -11.77
CA TYR A 16 -10.56 5.48 -11.30
C TYR A 16 -11.27 5.63 -9.96
N SER A 17 -10.59 6.26 -8.99
CA SER A 17 -11.20 6.61 -7.71
C SER A 17 -11.36 8.12 -7.57
N PRO A 18 -12.59 8.64 -7.67
CA PRO A 18 -12.87 10.06 -7.55
C PRO A 18 -12.67 10.58 -6.12
N LYS A 19 -12.75 9.69 -5.12
CA LYS A 19 -12.56 10.01 -3.69
C LYS A 19 -11.09 10.09 -3.30
N ALA A 20 -10.17 9.73 -4.19
CA ALA A 20 -8.74 9.80 -3.93
C ALA A 20 -8.24 11.25 -4.01
N GLY A 21 -8.28 11.94 -2.91
CA GLY A 21 -7.36 12.98 -2.47
C GLY A 21 -7.16 14.27 -3.26
N THR A 22 -7.76 14.52 -4.40
CA THR A 22 -7.58 15.77 -5.12
C THR A 22 -8.70 16.79 -4.80
N VAL A 23 -8.35 18.10 -4.80
CA VAL A 23 -9.33 19.18 -4.58
C VAL A 23 -10.37 19.25 -5.69
N ARG A 24 -10.05 18.72 -6.88
CA ARG A 24 -10.91 18.75 -8.07
C ARG A 24 -10.81 17.44 -8.86
N PRO A 25 -11.37 16.34 -8.34
CA PRO A 25 -11.21 15.02 -8.95
C PRO A 25 -11.75 14.95 -10.37
N MET A 26 -12.94 15.53 -10.62
CA MET A 26 -13.57 15.57 -11.95
C MET A 26 -12.72 16.32 -12.99
N LYS A 27 -12.10 17.45 -12.61
CA LYS A 27 -11.20 18.20 -13.51
C LYS A 27 -9.97 17.35 -13.84
N ARG A 28 -9.36 16.71 -12.85
CA ARG A 28 -8.19 15.86 -13.04
C ARG A 28 -8.49 14.67 -13.94
N TRP A 29 -9.64 14.02 -13.75
CA TRP A 29 -10.04 12.91 -14.59
C TRP A 29 -10.24 13.33 -16.05
N ARG A 30 -10.82 14.51 -16.29
CA ARG A 30 -10.96 15.07 -17.63
C ARG A 30 -9.59 15.28 -18.30
N GLU A 31 -8.66 15.93 -17.62
CA GLU A 31 -7.29 16.14 -18.11
C GLU A 31 -6.57 14.82 -18.45
N ILE A 32 -6.73 13.79 -17.61
CA ILE A 32 -6.18 12.45 -17.86
C ILE A 32 -6.80 11.85 -19.14
N ARG A 33 -8.12 11.90 -19.28
CA ARG A 33 -8.82 11.37 -20.47
C ARG A 33 -8.40 12.07 -21.74
N GLU A 34 -8.33 13.39 -21.73
CA GLU A 34 -7.87 14.19 -22.89
C GLU A 34 -6.45 13.74 -23.31
N TYR A 35 -5.56 13.53 -22.36
CA TYR A 35 -4.20 13.09 -22.64
C TYR A 35 -4.13 11.64 -23.12
N LEU A 36 -4.96 10.74 -22.62
CA LEU A 36 -5.07 9.37 -23.13
C LEU A 36 -5.51 9.35 -24.58
N VAL A 37 -6.52 10.17 -24.94
CA VAL A 37 -6.98 10.33 -26.32
C VAL A 37 -5.88 10.91 -27.22
N GLU A 38 -5.17 11.96 -26.75
CA GLU A 38 -4.02 12.53 -27.49
C GLU A 38 -2.95 11.48 -27.79
N LYS A 39 -2.74 10.53 -26.87
CA LYS A 39 -1.76 9.44 -27.02
C LYS A 39 -2.29 8.22 -27.78
N GLY A 40 -3.55 8.24 -28.23
CA GLY A 40 -4.16 7.12 -28.94
C GLY A 40 -4.34 5.86 -28.09
N VAL A 41 -4.47 6.01 -26.76
CA VAL A 41 -4.66 4.88 -25.84
C VAL A 41 -6.12 4.44 -25.87
N GLU A 42 -6.34 3.17 -26.22
CA GLU A 42 -7.64 2.53 -26.06
C GLU A 42 -7.83 2.02 -24.65
N TYR A 43 -8.97 2.30 -24.03
CA TYR A 43 -9.24 1.88 -22.65
C TYR A 43 -10.72 1.70 -22.38
N ASP A 44 -11.01 0.84 -21.40
CA ASP A 44 -12.27 0.81 -20.68
C ASP A 44 -12.02 1.31 -19.27
N PHE A 45 -12.99 1.98 -18.66
CA PHE A 45 -12.80 2.46 -17.32
C PHE A 45 -14.00 2.19 -16.41
N PHE A 46 -13.71 2.00 -15.12
CA PHE A 46 -14.69 1.97 -14.06
C PHE A 46 -14.38 3.00 -13.00
N GLU A 47 -15.42 3.63 -12.50
CA GLU A 47 -15.35 4.50 -11.35
C GLU A 47 -15.57 3.69 -10.07
N SER A 48 -14.60 3.74 -9.16
CA SER A 48 -14.70 3.07 -7.86
C SER A 48 -15.61 3.87 -6.93
N GLU A 49 -16.84 3.41 -6.75
CA GLU A 49 -17.86 4.09 -5.97
C GLU A 49 -17.75 3.81 -4.47
N ASN A 50 -17.50 2.55 -4.11
CA ASN A 50 -17.55 2.05 -2.74
C ASN A 50 -16.34 1.18 -2.39
N TYR A 51 -16.23 0.86 -1.11
CA TYR A 51 -15.24 -0.07 -0.59
C TYR A 51 -15.32 -1.44 -1.30
N GLY A 52 -14.20 -2.00 -1.74
CA GLY A 52 -14.14 -3.28 -2.45
C GLY A 52 -14.59 -3.25 -3.91
N SER A 53 -15.12 -2.11 -4.42
CA SER A 53 -15.50 -2.02 -5.83
C SER A 53 -14.28 -2.10 -6.75
N ALA A 54 -13.16 -1.48 -6.38
CA ALA A 54 -11.91 -1.53 -7.13
C ALA A 54 -11.32 -2.95 -7.19
N GLU A 55 -11.46 -3.73 -6.13
CA GLU A 55 -11.02 -5.13 -6.08
C GLU A 55 -11.82 -5.99 -7.08
N ARG A 56 -13.16 -5.89 -7.03
CA ARG A 56 -14.02 -6.62 -7.97
C ARG A 56 -13.77 -6.22 -9.42
N GLN A 57 -13.56 -4.93 -9.68
CA GLN A 57 -13.29 -4.41 -11.02
C GLN A 57 -11.93 -4.88 -11.54
N ALA A 58 -10.90 -4.89 -10.69
CA ALA A 58 -9.58 -5.38 -11.06
C ALA A 58 -9.59 -6.87 -11.41
N ARG A 59 -10.30 -7.68 -10.60
CA ARG A 59 -10.50 -9.09 -10.88
C ARG A 59 -11.23 -9.29 -12.21
N MET A 60 -12.33 -8.55 -12.42
CA MET A 60 -13.12 -8.64 -13.67
C MET A 60 -12.26 -8.30 -14.89
N PHE A 61 -11.43 -7.25 -14.83
CA PHE A 61 -10.52 -6.94 -15.94
C PHE A 61 -9.51 -8.07 -16.17
N ALA A 62 -8.91 -8.62 -15.10
CA ALA A 62 -7.97 -9.72 -15.23
C ALA A 62 -8.62 -10.97 -15.85
N ASP A 63 -9.81 -11.36 -15.36
CA ASP A 63 -10.57 -12.52 -15.85
C ASP A 63 -11.03 -12.34 -17.31
N ASN A 64 -11.26 -11.09 -17.75
CA ASN A 64 -11.59 -10.76 -19.14
C ASN A 64 -10.37 -10.58 -20.06
N GLY A 65 -9.16 -10.90 -19.60
CA GLY A 65 -7.95 -10.94 -20.41
C GLY A 65 -7.28 -9.60 -20.68
N TYR A 66 -7.54 -8.55 -19.85
CA TYR A 66 -6.80 -7.30 -19.93
C TYR A 66 -5.37 -7.52 -19.44
N GLU A 67 -4.38 -7.26 -20.30
CA GLU A 67 -2.97 -7.37 -19.95
C GLU A 67 -2.42 -6.13 -19.20
N THR A 68 -3.14 -5.02 -19.24
CA THR A 68 -2.74 -3.78 -18.55
C THR A 68 -3.93 -3.26 -17.75
N ILE A 69 -3.78 -3.26 -16.43
CA ILE A 69 -4.74 -2.65 -15.50
C ILE A 69 -4.08 -1.42 -14.90
N VAL A 70 -4.77 -0.29 -14.99
CA VAL A 70 -4.25 1.01 -14.54
C VAL A 70 -5.10 1.54 -13.40
N VAL A 71 -4.45 1.89 -12.29
CA VAL A 71 -5.10 2.51 -11.14
C VAL A 71 -4.85 4.02 -11.16
N VAL A 72 -5.93 4.79 -11.25
CA VAL A 72 -5.92 6.26 -11.05
C VAL A 72 -6.45 6.54 -9.66
N GLY A 73 -5.54 6.63 -8.69
CA GLY A 73 -5.94 6.71 -7.29
C GLY A 73 -4.78 6.82 -6.30
N GLY A 74 -5.05 6.52 -5.04
CA GLY A 74 -4.06 6.45 -3.96
C GLY A 74 -3.79 5.00 -3.52
N ASP A 75 -2.95 4.85 -2.47
CA ASP A 75 -2.48 3.54 -1.99
C ASP A 75 -3.61 2.57 -1.64
N GLY A 76 -4.72 3.05 -1.07
CA GLY A 76 -5.85 2.18 -0.70
C GLY A 76 -6.59 1.57 -1.90
N VAL A 77 -6.77 2.33 -2.99
CA VAL A 77 -7.37 1.80 -4.24
C VAL A 77 -6.38 0.89 -4.96
N LEU A 78 -5.08 1.23 -4.87
CA LEU A 78 -4.02 0.40 -5.40
C LEU A 78 -3.96 -0.97 -4.71
N GLN A 79 -4.13 -0.99 -3.39
CA GLN A 79 -4.21 -2.22 -2.60
C GLN A 79 -5.43 -3.06 -2.96
N ASP A 80 -6.61 -2.44 -3.16
CA ASP A 80 -7.80 -3.15 -3.62
C ASP A 80 -7.55 -3.78 -5.00
N ALA A 81 -7.02 -3.00 -5.95
CA ALA A 81 -6.74 -3.49 -7.29
C ALA A 81 -5.72 -4.64 -7.29
N LEU A 82 -4.68 -4.56 -6.44
CA LEU A 82 -3.73 -5.64 -6.23
C LEU A 82 -4.45 -6.94 -5.82
N ASN A 83 -5.30 -6.87 -4.80
CA ASN A 83 -6.03 -8.05 -4.30
C ASN A 83 -6.97 -8.61 -5.36
N GLY A 84 -7.64 -7.74 -6.14
CA GLY A 84 -8.48 -8.16 -7.27
C GLY A 84 -7.68 -8.85 -8.36
N ILE A 85 -6.54 -8.30 -8.78
CA ILE A 85 -5.66 -8.94 -9.77
C ILE A 85 -5.18 -10.30 -9.27
N LEU A 86 -4.65 -10.36 -8.04
CA LEU A 86 -4.06 -11.59 -7.50
C LEU A 86 -5.11 -12.67 -7.15
N SER A 87 -6.40 -12.33 -7.10
CA SER A 87 -7.49 -13.30 -6.96
C SER A 87 -7.92 -13.93 -8.28
N SER A 88 -7.40 -13.45 -9.43
CA SER A 88 -7.64 -14.01 -10.76
C SER A 88 -6.60 -15.09 -11.09
N GLU A 89 -7.04 -16.15 -11.76
CA GLU A 89 -6.14 -17.18 -12.33
C GLU A 89 -5.21 -16.61 -13.42
N HIS A 90 -5.58 -15.46 -13.99
CA HIS A 90 -4.83 -14.76 -15.04
C HIS A 90 -3.86 -13.69 -14.50
N ALA A 91 -3.67 -13.60 -13.18
CA ALA A 91 -2.83 -12.60 -12.52
C ALA A 91 -1.42 -12.46 -13.13
N GLY A 92 -0.82 -13.58 -13.54
CA GLY A 92 0.52 -13.61 -14.15
C GLY A 92 0.63 -12.88 -15.50
N ASN A 93 -0.50 -12.69 -16.21
CA ASN A 93 -0.56 -12.00 -17.49
C ASN A 93 -0.81 -10.49 -17.34
N VAL A 94 -1.20 -10.04 -16.15
CA VAL A 94 -1.57 -8.66 -15.89
C VAL A 94 -0.34 -7.85 -15.48
N SER A 95 -0.19 -6.67 -16.09
CA SER A 95 0.77 -5.65 -15.68
C SER A 95 0.03 -4.47 -15.06
N LEU A 96 0.40 -4.10 -13.84
CA LEU A 96 -0.22 -2.99 -13.11
C LEU A 96 0.47 -1.67 -13.44
N GLY A 97 -0.29 -0.69 -13.92
CA GLY A 97 0.10 0.69 -14.11
C GLY A 97 -0.46 1.59 -13.01
N ILE A 98 0.28 2.62 -12.62
CA ILE A 98 -0.13 3.55 -11.56
C ILE A 98 -0.12 4.98 -12.08
N ILE A 99 -1.25 5.68 -11.94
CA ILE A 99 -1.38 7.12 -12.09
C ILE A 99 -1.73 7.68 -10.71
N PRO A 100 -0.72 8.19 -9.95
CA PRO A 100 -0.93 8.60 -8.57
C PRO A 100 -1.83 9.84 -8.51
N ASN A 101 -2.98 9.69 -7.86
CA ASN A 101 -3.98 10.73 -7.68
C ASN A 101 -4.48 10.82 -6.22
N GLY A 102 -3.85 10.12 -5.32
CA GLY A 102 -4.10 10.17 -3.87
C GLY A 102 -3.26 11.24 -3.16
N ILE A 103 -3.28 11.20 -1.82
CA ILE A 103 -2.57 12.20 -0.99
C ILE A 103 -1.17 11.74 -0.64
N ALA A 104 -1.00 10.50 -0.21
CA ALA A 104 0.31 9.95 0.17
C ALA A 104 1.02 9.35 -1.05
N ASN A 105 0.40 8.38 -1.73
CA ASN A 105 0.94 7.65 -2.87
C ASN A 105 2.35 7.13 -2.59
N ASP A 106 2.54 6.51 -1.41
CA ASP A 106 3.86 6.12 -0.93
C ASP A 106 4.51 5.08 -1.85
N PHE A 107 3.73 4.09 -2.30
CA PHE A 107 4.23 3.09 -3.23
C PHE A 107 4.62 3.68 -4.60
N ALA A 108 3.76 4.54 -5.17
CA ALA A 108 4.07 5.21 -6.43
C ALA A 108 5.29 6.14 -6.31
N SER A 109 5.40 6.84 -5.17
CA SER A 109 6.54 7.73 -4.87
C SER A 109 7.86 6.97 -4.74
N TYR A 110 7.85 5.74 -4.24
CA TYR A 110 9.03 4.86 -4.21
C TYR A 110 9.60 4.65 -5.62
N TRP A 111 8.73 4.50 -6.62
CA TRP A 111 9.10 4.33 -8.02
C TRP A 111 9.36 5.66 -8.76
N GLY A 112 9.27 6.79 -8.06
CA GLY A 112 9.50 8.12 -8.65
C GLY A 112 8.30 8.74 -9.36
N LEU A 113 7.12 8.12 -9.24
CA LEU A 113 5.86 8.68 -9.75
C LEU A 113 5.26 9.65 -8.73
N GLN A 114 5.00 10.89 -9.16
CA GLN A 114 4.51 11.94 -8.27
C GLN A 114 3.01 12.21 -8.46
N SER A 115 2.34 12.53 -7.36
CA SER A 115 0.95 12.98 -7.41
C SER A 115 0.83 14.24 -8.29
N GLY A 116 -0.12 14.20 -9.22
CA GLY A 116 -0.37 15.30 -10.14
C GLY A 116 0.40 15.24 -11.46
N ASP A 117 1.48 14.49 -11.55
CA ASP A 117 2.23 14.28 -12.81
C ASP A 117 1.70 13.06 -13.59
N TYR A 118 0.42 13.16 -13.98
CA TYR A 118 -0.25 12.11 -14.73
C TYR A 118 0.36 11.90 -16.13
N LYS A 119 0.95 12.93 -16.73
CA LYS A 119 1.58 12.83 -18.06
C LYS A 119 2.80 11.90 -18.03
N THR A 120 3.67 12.09 -17.05
CA THR A 120 4.82 11.18 -16.85
C THR A 120 4.35 9.75 -16.54
N ALA A 121 3.31 9.60 -15.70
CA ALA A 121 2.77 8.29 -15.38
C ALA A 121 2.18 7.57 -16.62
N ILE A 122 1.38 8.26 -17.43
CA ILE A 122 0.81 7.70 -18.68
C ILE A 122 1.92 7.32 -19.66
N ASN A 123 2.91 8.20 -19.89
CA ASN A 123 4.04 7.89 -20.77
C ASN A 123 4.86 6.70 -20.28
N CYS A 124 4.99 6.54 -18.94
CA CYS A 124 5.61 5.37 -18.34
C CYS A 124 4.82 4.08 -18.67
N ILE A 125 3.49 4.13 -18.58
CA ILE A 125 2.63 2.97 -18.88
C ILE A 125 2.69 2.63 -20.38
N ILE A 126 2.70 3.62 -21.27
CA ILE A 126 2.87 3.44 -22.72
C ILE A 126 4.22 2.77 -23.04
N ALA A 127 5.31 3.21 -22.39
CA ALA A 127 6.63 2.62 -22.55
C ALA A 127 6.73 1.17 -22.06
N ARG A 128 5.78 0.72 -21.25
CA ARG A 128 5.56 -0.66 -20.78
C ARG A 128 6.84 -1.36 -20.26
N ARG A 129 7.66 -0.66 -19.51
CA ARG A 129 8.80 -1.30 -18.85
C ARG A 129 8.30 -2.05 -17.61
N ILE A 130 8.24 -3.35 -17.72
CA ILE A 130 7.71 -4.22 -16.66
C ILE A 130 8.85 -4.67 -15.75
N ARG A 131 8.58 -4.67 -14.45
CA ARG A 131 9.41 -5.28 -13.41
C ARG A 131 8.52 -6.18 -12.55
N LYS A 132 8.98 -7.38 -12.29
CA LYS A 132 8.39 -8.23 -11.26
C LYS A 132 8.77 -7.67 -9.88
N VAL A 133 7.78 -7.54 -9.03
CA VAL A 133 7.94 -7.01 -7.67
C VAL A 133 7.33 -7.98 -6.66
N ASP A 134 7.91 -7.93 -5.46
CA ASP A 134 7.43 -8.69 -4.33
C ASP A 134 6.17 -8.03 -3.76
N VAL A 135 5.30 -8.82 -3.18
CA VAL A 135 4.17 -8.35 -2.40
C VAL A 135 4.17 -9.00 -1.01
N GLY A 136 3.74 -8.28 0.00
CA GLY A 136 3.47 -8.88 1.29
C GLY A 136 2.13 -9.60 1.26
N CYS A 137 2.02 -10.70 1.95
CA CYS A 137 0.81 -11.49 2.11
C CYS A 137 0.53 -11.74 3.59
N CYS A 138 -0.64 -11.35 4.07
CA CYS A 138 -1.14 -11.73 5.38
C CYS A 138 -2.15 -12.85 5.21
N SER A 139 -1.93 -14.00 5.84
CA SER A 139 -2.86 -15.12 5.87
C SER A 139 -3.34 -15.39 7.30
N TYR A 140 -4.61 -15.73 7.46
CA TYR A 140 -5.27 -16.01 8.72
C TYR A 140 -6.45 -16.96 8.48
N ASN A 141 -6.84 -17.72 9.50
CA ASN A 141 -7.97 -18.61 9.40
C ASN A 141 -9.26 -17.90 9.81
N THR A 142 -10.33 -18.21 9.10
CA THR A 142 -11.70 -17.82 9.42
C THR A 142 -12.57 -19.07 9.48
N ASP A 143 -13.81 -18.95 9.91
CA ASP A 143 -14.79 -20.05 9.89
C ASP A 143 -14.99 -20.62 8.47
N SER A 144 -14.76 -19.81 7.44
CA SER A 144 -14.87 -20.20 6.02
C SER A 144 -13.59 -20.77 5.40
N GLY A 145 -12.48 -20.77 6.14
CA GLY A 145 -11.18 -21.29 5.69
C GLY A 145 -10.05 -20.27 5.79
N GLU A 146 -8.92 -20.55 5.14
CA GLU A 146 -7.78 -19.63 5.09
C GLU A 146 -8.09 -18.44 4.17
N GLU A 147 -7.98 -17.24 4.70
CA GLU A 147 -8.06 -15.99 3.93
C GLU A 147 -6.68 -15.35 3.76
N LYS A 148 -6.51 -14.65 2.62
CA LYS A 148 -5.27 -13.94 2.27
C LYS A 148 -5.55 -12.51 1.88
N ARG A 149 -4.67 -11.61 2.38
CA ARG A 149 -4.68 -10.20 1.99
C ARG A 149 -3.27 -9.77 1.60
N PHE A 150 -3.14 -9.24 0.39
CA PHE A 150 -1.87 -8.78 -0.16
C PHE A 150 -1.68 -7.28 0.08
N PHE A 151 -0.42 -6.86 0.21
CA PHE A 151 -0.05 -5.45 0.40
C PHE A 151 1.25 -5.10 -0.34
N LEU A 152 1.34 -3.83 -0.73
CA LEU A 152 2.50 -3.28 -1.43
C LEU A 152 3.44 -2.52 -0.50
N ASN A 153 2.88 -1.75 0.45
CA ASN A 153 3.68 -0.95 1.38
C ASN A 153 3.96 -1.68 2.68
N ALA A 154 2.98 -1.78 3.56
CA ALA A 154 3.19 -2.34 4.89
C ALA A 154 1.90 -2.77 5.59
N LEU A 155 2.06 -3.77 6.46
CA LEU A 155 1.12 -4.08 7.52
C LEU A 155 1.58 -3.36 8.79
N ASN A 156 0.68 -2.58 9.38
CA ASN A 156 0.91 -1.78 10.57
C ASN A 156 0.04 -2.25 11.73
N VAL A 157 0.61 -2.30 12.93
CA VAL A 157 -0.08 -2.74 14.15
C VAL A 157 0.05 -1.69 15.24
N GLY A 158 -1.01 -1.46 15.98
CA GLY A 158 -1.04 -0.55 17.11
C GLY A 158 -1.18 0.92 16.69
N LEU A 159 -0.39 1.81 17.26
CA LEU A 159 -0.55 3.25 17.06
C LEU A 159 -0.43 3.68 15.59
N SER A 160 0.45 3.07 14.82
CA SER A 160 0.57 3.36 13.37
C SER A 160 -0.70 3.04 12.59
N ALA A 161 -1.33 1.91 12.88
CA ALA A 161 -2.60 1.52 12.27
C ALA A 161 -3.72 2.54 12.62
N ARG A 162 -3.78 2.99 13.88
CA ARG A 162 -4.80 3.96 14.32
C ARG A 162 -4.63 5.33 13.66
N ILE A 163 -3.40 5.79 13.47
CA ILE A 163 -3.13 7.06 12.76
C ILE A 163 -3.56 6.99 11.31
N VAL A 164 -3.27 5.86 10.66
CA VAL A 164 -3.68 5.62 9.28
C VAL A 164 -5.20 5.60 9.15
N GLU A 165 -5.91 4.94 10.06
CA GLU A 165 -7.36 4.91 10.12
C GLU A 165 -7.95 6.33 10.25
N MET A 166 -7.48 7.10 11.22
CA MET A 166 -7.90 8.51 11.42
C MET A 166 -7.63 9.40 10.20
N ALA A 167 -6.53 9.17 9.47
CA ALA A 167 -6.21 9.92 8.27
C ALA A 167 -7.16 9.60 7.11
N ASN A 168 -7.66 8.37 7.03
CA ASN A 168 -8.58 7.93 5.98
C ASN A 168 -10.03 8.40 6.20
N GLU A 169 -10.45 8.62 7.45
CA GLU A 169 -11.78 9.15 7.78
C GLU A 169 -12.00 10.59 7.31
N LYS A 170 -10.93 11.35 7.06
CA LYS A 170 -11.00 12.77 6.66
C LYS A 170 -10.90 12.95 5.15
N GLN A 171 -11.91 13.54 4.53
CA GLN A 171 -12.01 13.71 3.07
C GLN A 171 -11.29 14.95 2.52
N SER A 172 -10.90 15.92 3.35
CA SER A 172 -10.31 17.19 2.94
C SER A 172 -8.77 17.17 3.02
N LEU A 173 -8.08 17.78 2.04
CA LEU A 173 -6.62 17.96 2.05
C LEU A 173 -6.12 18.75 3.27
N PHE A 174 -6.85 19.80 3.64
CA PHE A 174 -6.57 20.60 4.83
C PHE A 174 -6.74 19.74 6.10
N ALA A 175 -7.83 18.96 6.16
CA ALA A 175 -8.07 18.06 7.28
C ALA A 175 -7.00 16.95 7.38
N LYS A 176 -6.41 16.50 6.26
CA LYS A 176 -5.32 15.50 6.27
C LYS A 176 -3.97 16.09 6.68
N PHE A 177 -3.69 17.35 6.33
CA PHE A 177 -2.55 18.08 6.88
C PHE A 177 -2.71 18.28 8.39
N VAL A 178 -3.88 18.69 8.83
CA VAL A 178 -4.25 18.81 10.24
C VAL A 178 -4.17 17.42 10.91
N CYS A 179 -4.59 16.33 10.26
CA CYS A 179 -4.46 14.97 10.78
C CYS A 179 -3.00 14.51 10.95
N ARG A 180 -2.06 14.98 10.13
CA ARG A 180 -0.63 14.72 10.38
C ARG A 180 -0.16 15.36 11.68
N ILE A 181 -0.58 16.61 11.93
CA ILE A 181 -0.28 17.32 13.18
C ILE A 181 -1.07 16.72 14.35
N THR A 182 -2.36 16.46 14.17
CA THR A 182 -3.20 15.85 15.21
C THR A 182 -2.82 14.38 15.46
N GLY A 183 -2.35 13.66 14.45
CA GLY A 183 -1.76 12.32 14.62
C GLY A 183 -0.52 12.37 15.51
N LEU A 184 0.30 13.41 15.36
CA LEU A 184 1.44 13.69 16.22
C LEU A 184 1.00 13.99 17.67
N VAL A 185 0.01 14.87 17.80
CA VAL A 185 -0.59 15.21 19.10
C VAL A 185 -1.28 13.97 19.69
N TYR A 186 -1.97 13.19 18.86
CA TYR A 186 -2.56 11.93 19.28
C TYR A 186 -1.51 10.94 19.81
N MET A 187 -0.34 10.86 19.17
CA MET A 187 0.79 10.08 19.66
C MET A 187 1.25 10.52 21.05
N LEU A 188 1.22 11.82 21.35
CA LEU A 188 1.63 12.35 22.64
C LEU A 188 0.73 11.87 23.78
N PHE A 189 -0.57 11.81 23.55
CA PHE A 189 -1.58 11.52 24.57
C PHE A 189 -2.03 10.05 24.60
N HIS A 190 -1.98 9.32 23.47
CA HIS A 190 -2.51 7.97 23.35
C HIS A 190 -1.41 6.89 23.20
N ARG A 191 -0.33 7.01 23.97
CA ARG A 191 0.81 6.07 23.98
C ARG A 191 0.45 4.77 24.70
N ARG A 192 -0.45 3.98 24.11
CA ARG A 192 -0.75 2.63 24.58
C ARG A 192 0.33 1.65 24.13
N SER A 193 0.63 0.66 24.95
CA SER A 193 1.47 -0.48 24.58
C SER A 193 0.62 -1.73 24.65
N PHE A 194 0.91 -2.66 23.80
CA PHE A 194 0.22 -3.93 23.64
C PHE A 194 1.21 -5.07 23.85
N ASN A 195 0.79 -6.12 24.55
CA ASN A 195 1.60 -7.33 24.68
C ASN A 195 1.52 -8.07 23.35
N MET A 196 2.60 -8.03 22.57
CA MET A 196 2.67 -8.69 21.27
C MET A 196 3.59 -9.88 21.35
N ARG A 197 3.14 -11.01 20.81
CA ARG A 197 3.92 -12.23 20.69
C ARG A 197 3.97 -12.70 19.25
N PHE A 198 5.18 -12.83 18.73
CA PHE A 198 5.42 -13.27 17.36
C PHE A 198 6.75 -14.01 17.21
N HIS A 199 6.86 -14.79 16.14
CA HIS A 199 8.03 -15.60 15.82
C HIS A 199 8.57 -15.20 14.45
N LEU A 200 9.87 -15.03 14.36
CA LEU A 200 10.62 -14.76 13.14
C LEU A 200 12.08 -15.23 13.29
N ASN A 201 12.69 -15.69 12.21
CA ASN A 201 14.10 -16.11 12.19
C ASN A 201 14.51 -17.03 13.36
N ASN A 202 13.66 -18.00 13.70
CA ASN A 202 13.84 -18.92 14.84
C ASN A 202 13.89 -18.23 16.21
N GLN A 203 13.40 -17.01 16.31
CA GLN A 203 13.31 -16.26 17.57
C GLN A 203 11.85 -16.00 17.94
N THR A 204 11.56 -16.08 19.23
CA THR A 204 10.29 -15.64 19.78
C THR A 204 10.47 -14.28 20.41
N VAL A 205 9.66 -13.32 19.99
CA VAL A 205 9.58 -11.99 20.58
C VAL A 205 8.28 -11.91 21.37
N ASP A 206 8.38 -11.70 22.67
CA ASP A 206 7.25 -11.47 23.58
C ASP A 206 7.52 -10.17 24.34
N GLN A 207 6.98 -9.07 23.84
CA GLN A 207 7.30 -7.75 24.34
C GLN A 207 6.10 -6.80 24.32
N LYS A 208 6.16 -5.80 25.22
CA LYS A 208 5.26 -4.63 25.19
C LYS A 208 5.71 -3.65 24.11
N LEU A 209 4.98 -3.61 23.01
CA LEU A 209 5.23 -2.72 21.88
C LEU A 209 4.12 -1.67 21.75
N MET A 210 4.49 -0.49 21.31
CA MET A 210 3.55 0.56 20.92
C MET A 210 3.12 0.38 19.47
N MET A 211 4.04 -0.05 18.61
CA MET A 211 3.83 -0.26 17.19
C MET A 211 4.66 -1.44 16.69
N LEU A 212 4.12 -2.16 15.72
CA LEU A 212 4.84 -3.11 14.88
C LEU A 212 4.54 -2.77 13.42
N CYS A 213 5.57 -2.54 12.62
CA CYS A 213 5.45 -2.29 11.20
C CYS A 213 6.18 -3.40 10.44
N ILE A 214 5.48 -4.05 9.50
CA ILE A 214 6.02 -5.09 8.62
C ILE A 214 5.95 -4.55 7.21
N GLY A 215 7.08 -4.11 6.67
CA GLY A 215 7.19 -3.40 5.40
C GLY A 215 7.70 -4.29 4.27
N ASN A 216 6.97 -4.27 3.16
CA ASN A 216 7.44 -4.74 1.86
C ASN A 216 8.08 -3.59 1.05
N SER A 217 7.64 -2.35 1.32
CA SER A 217 8.21 -1.11 0.82
C SER A 217 8.50 -0.17 2.01
N VAL A 218 8.70 1.12 1.77
CA VAL A 218 9.18 2.10 2.77
C VAL A 218 8.27 2.25 4.01
N GLY A 219 7.07 1.66 3.98
CA GLY A 219 6.21 1.51 5.15
C GLY A 219 5.93 2.80 5.91
N TYR A 220 5.51 3.86 5.20
CA TYR A 220 5.28 5.19 5.79
C TYR A 220 6.50 5.79 6.51
N GLY A 221 7.70 5.36 6.12
CA GLY A 221 8.96 5.77 6.74
C GLY A 221 9.39 4.93 7.95
N LEU A 222 8.58 3.96 8.37
CA LEU A 222 8.89 3.08 9.51
C LEU A 222 9.82 1.92 9.13
N THR A 223 9.85 1.54 7.85
CA THR A 223 10.75 0.53 7.27
C THR A 223 11.53 1.13 6.09
N PRO A 224 12.40 2.13 6.33
CA PRO A 224 13.02 2.92 5.26
C PRO A 224 14.02 2.14 4.39
N SER A 225 14.46 0.97 4.83
CA SER A 225 15.36 0.07 4.11
C SER A 225 14.66 -0.97 3.25
N SER A 226 13.34 -1.05 3.30
CA SER A 226 12.57 -2.03 2.54
C SER A 226 12.64 -1.78 1.04
N VAL A 227 12.77 -2.88 0.31
CA VAL A 227 12.94 -2.91 -1.15
C VAL A 227 12.01 -3.98 -1.71
N PRO A 228 10.95 -3.62 -2.47
CA PRO A 228 9.90 -4.55 -2.90
C PRO A 228 10.34 -5.45 -4.08
N TYR A 229 11.57 -5.95 -4.06
CA TYR A 229 12.13 -6.87 -5.05
C TYR A 229 13.41 -7.56 -4.54
N ASN A 230 13.52 -7.79 -3.25
CA ASN A 230 14.69 -8.46 -2.64
C ASN A 230 14.32 -9.75 -1.89
N GLY A 231 13.05 -10.14 -1.89
CA GLY A 231 12.56 -11.35 -1.23
C GLY A 231 12.47 -11.24 0.29
N TRP A 232 12.45 -10.03 0.87
CA TRP A 232 12.45 -9.82 2.30
C TRP A 232 11.44 -8.78 2.75
N LEU A 233 10.88 -8.99 3.94
CA LEU A 233 10.14 -8.00 4.71
C LEU A 233 11.06 -7.38 5.76
N ASP A 234 11.04 -6.06 5.87
CA ASP A 234 11.67 -5.36 6.98
C ASP A 234 10.63 -5.14 8.10
N VAL A 235 11.01 -5.46 9.31
CA VAL A 235 10.13 -5.37 10.48
C VAL A 235 10.72 -4.38 11.46
N SER A 236 9.91 -3.40 11.90
CA SER A 236 10.26 -2.43 12.94
C SER A 236 9.35 -2.62 14.16
N ALA A 237 9.91 -3.18 15.22
CA ALA A 237 9.23 -3.32 16.50
C ALA A 237 9.58 -2.10 17.39
N ILE A 238 8.58 -1.28 17.74
CA ILE A 238 8.78 0.01 18.40
C ILE A 238 8.20 -0.03 19.81
N ARG A 239 9.08 0.10 20.78
CA ARG A 239 8.71 0.22 22.20
C ARG A 239 8.13 1.60 22.51
N LYS A 240 7.40 1.70 23.61
CA LYS A 240 6.80 2.97 24.07
C LYS A 240 7.88 3.96 24.49
N PRO A 241 8.00 5.14 23.82
CA PRO A 241 8.94 6.18 24.24
C PRO A 241 8.47 6.92 25.50
N LYS A 242 9.41 7.47 26.25
CA LYS A 242 9.12 8.54 27.20
C LYS A 242 8.74 9.83 26.44
N LEU A 243 8.12 10.80 27.10
CA LEU A 243 7.60 12.00 26.43
C LEU A 243 8.70 12.77 25.64
N PHE A 244 9.86 12.97 26.27
CA PHE A 244 10.99 13.68 25.63
C PHE A 244 11.63 12.86 24.48
N SER A 245 11.75 11.55 24.63
CA SER A 245 12.29 10.67 23.59
C SER A 245 11.37 10.56 22.37
N LEU A 246 10.09 10.94 22.50
CA LEU A 246 9.17 10.94 21.36
C LEU A 246 9.58 11.98 20.30
N LEU A 247 10.03 13.17 20.73
CA LEU A 247 10.51 14.21 19.80
C LEU A 247 11.74 13.74 19.03
N GLU A 248 12.67 13.06 19.70
CA GLU A 248 13.84 12.45 19.05
C GLU A 248 13.42 11.41 18.00
N GLY A 249 12.53 10.48 18.37
CA GLY A 249 12.02 9.46 17.43
C GLY A 249 11.34 10.09 16.22
N LEU A 250 10.60 11.19 16.41
CA LEU A 250 9.98 11.93 15.32
C LEU A 250 11.00 12.58 14.39
N LEU A 251 12.03 13.24 14.95
CA LEU A 251 13.10 13.83 14.17
C LEU A 251 13.83 12.74 13.36
N MET A 252 14.10 11.59 13.97
CA MET A 252 14.69 10.45 13.24
C MET A 252 13.79 9.91 12.15
N LEU A 253 12.47 9.86 12.35
CA LEU A 253 11.51 9.46 11.32
C LEU A 253 11.53 10.42 10.12
N VAL A 254 11.49 11.74 10.38
CA VAL A 254 11.54 12.77 9.33
C VAL A 254 12.83 12.69 8.52
N HIS A 255 13.97 12.41 9.18
CA HIS A 255 15.27 12.25 8.53
C HIS A 255 15.51 10.84 7.96
N ARG A 256 14.49 9.96 7.97
CA ARG A 256 14.58 8.55 7.54
C ARG A 256 15.64 7.72 8.27
N ARG A 257 15.93 8.08 9.51
CA ARG A 257 16.90 7.41 10.41
C ARG A 257 16.24 6.67 11.56
N ILE A 258 14.96 6.34 11.43
CA ILE A 258 14.16 5.73 12.50
C ILE A 258 14.76 4.40 13.01
N LEU A 259 15.49 3.67 12.17
CA LEU A 259 16.14 2.42 12.56
C LEU A 259 17.31 2.62 13.53
N ASN A 260 17.83 3.84 13.67
CA ASN A 260 18.88 4.18 14.64
C ASN A 260 18.29 4.62 15.97
N TYR A 261 16.96 4.67 16.08
CA TYR A 261 16.33 5.05 17.34
C TYR A 261 16.38 3.90 18.34
N GLU A 262 16.87 4.15 19.54
CA GLU A 262 17.10 3.16 20.60
C GLU A 262 15.87 2.28 20.92
N LEU A 263 14.67 2.80 20.74
CA LEU A 263 13.43 2.10 21.02
C LEU A 263 12.91 1.28 19.83
N VAL A 264 13.59 1.31 18.70
CA VAL A 264 13.27 0.51 17.50
C VAL A 264 14.18 -0.70 17.47
N THR A 265 13.58 -1.87 17.41
CA THR A 265 14.29 -3.13 17.13
C THR A 265 13.96 -3.53 15.69
N PRO A 266 14.92 -3.39 14.78
CA PRO A 266 14.72 -3.79 13.38
C PRO A 266 14.97 -5.29 13.21
N PHE A 267 14.15 -5.93 12.36
CA PHE A 267 14.38 -7.30 11.88
C PHE A 267 14.20 -7.33 10.37
N ARG A 268 14.74 -8.38 9.76
CA ARG A 268 14.51 -8.71 8.35
C ARG A 268 14.18 -10.19 8.26
N THR A 269 13.09 -10.51 7.57
CA THR A 269 12.59 -11.89 7.48
C THR A 269 11.79 -12.10 6.20
N ALA A 270 11.70 -13.33 5.72
CA ALA A 270 10.77 -13.71 4.67
C ALA A 270 9.37 -14.03 5.24
N GLU A 271 9.31 -14.34 6.54
CA GLU A 271 8.10 -14.82 7.19
C GLU A 271 8.08 -14.38 8.67
N ILE A 272 6.90 -13.99 9.14
CA ILE A 272 6.62 -13.74 10.56
C ILE A 272 5.29 -14.41 10.94
N PHE A 273 5.29 -15.17 12.01
CA PHE A 273 4.09 -15.76 12.59
C PHE A 273 3.69 -14.99 13.84
N ILE A 274 2.48 -14.45 13.86
CA ILE A 274 1.97 -13.61 14.93
C ILE A 274 0.93 -14.39 15.71
N GLU A 275 1.25 -14.72 16.95
CA GLU A 275 0.33 -15.42 17.86
C GLU A 275 -0.69 -14.49 18.48
N SER A 276 -0.24 -13.30 18.91
CA SER A 276 -1.08 -12.33 19.61
C SER A 276 -0.59 -10.90 19.41
N LEU A 277 -1.55 -10.00 19.32
CA LEU A 277 -1.33 -8.55 19.23
C LEU A 277 -1.80 -7.78 20.47
N GLY A 278 -2.29 -8.48 21.52
CA GLY A 278 -2.76 -7.86 22.75
C GLY A 278 -3.91 -6.86 22.56
N GLY A 279 -4.77 -7.07 21.55
CA GLY A 279 -5.87 -6.18 21.20
C GLY A 279 -5.47 -4.90 20.43
N ALA A 280 -4.28 -4.88 19.85
CA ALA A 280 -3.86 -3.78 18.98
C ALA A 280 -4.62 -3.80 17.65
N THR A 281 -4.93 -2.61 17.13
CA THR A 281 -5.51 -2.46 15.78
C THR A 281 -4.50 -2.78 14.70
N VAL A 282 -4.96 -3.32 13.58
CA VAL A 282 -4.15 -3.62 12.40
C VAL A 282 -4.63 -2.80 11.21
N ALA A 283 -3.70 -2.36 10.37
CA ALA A 283 -4.00 -1.74 9.09
C ALA A 283 -3.06 -2.26 8.02
N ILE A 284 -3.59 -2.46 6.82
CA ILE A 284 -2.83 -2.87 5.63
C ILE A 284 -2.94 -1.75 4.59
N ASP A 285 -1.81 -1.24 4.10
CA ASP A 285 -1.72 -0.18 3.08
C ASP A 285 -2.70 0.98 3.30
N GLY A 286 -2.84 1.38 4.55
CA GLY A 286 -3.70 2.49 4.92
C GLY A 286 -5.16 2.15 5.18
N ARG A 287 -5.54 0.88 5.20
CA ARG A 287 -6.89 0.42 5.51
C ARG A 287 -6.93 -0.37 6.80
N SER A 288 -7.93 -0.09 7.63
CA SER A 288 -8.21 -0.90 8.82
C SER A 288 -8.49 -2.34 8.43
N PHE A 289 -7.93 -3.25 9.18
CA PHE A 289 -8.00 -4.67 8.96
C PHE A 289 -8.14 -5.39 10.30
N SER A 290 -8.98 -6.38 10.37
CA SER A 290 -9.28 -7.12 11.61
C SER A 290 -9.12 -8.62 11.36
N PRO A 291 -7.85 -9.11 11.27
CA PRO A 291 -7.60 -10.52 11.08
C PRO A 291 -7.89 -11.30 12.36
N GLU A 292 -8.29 -12.54 12.21
CA GLU A 292 -8.27 -13.50 13.32
C GLU A 292 -6.84 -13.91 13.64
N MET A 293 -6.60 -14.20 14.92
CA MET A 293 -5.31 -14.69 15.39
C MET A 293 -5.35 -16.22 15.57
N PRO A 294 -4.24 -16.91 15.31
CA PRO A 294 -2.96 -16.41 14.82
C PRO A 294 -2.98 -16.03 13.33
N MET A 295 -2.08 -15.13 12.94
CA MET A 295 -1.88 -14.78 11.54
C MET A 295 -0.43 -14.96 11.11
N LYS A 296 -0.22 -15.23 9.83
CA LYS A 296 1.09 -15.38 9.22
C LYS A 296 1.27 -14.26 8.18
N VAL A 297 2.44 -13.62 8.19
CA VAL A 297 2.79 -12.63 7.17
C VAL A 297 4.04 -13.09 6.44
N THR A 298 3.94 -13.20 5.12
CA THR A 298 5.02 -13.65 4.23
C THR A 298 5.33 -12.62 3.17
N VAL A 299 6.53 -12.67 2.60
CA VAL A 299 6.79 -12.07 1.30
C VAL A 299 6.47 -13.08 0.22
N GLU A 300 5.78 -12.64 -0.85
CA GLU A 300 5.54 -13.41 -2.07
C GLU A 300 6.47 -12.82 -3.16
N PRO A 301 7.62 -13.45 -3.45
CA PRO A 301 8.59 -12.92 -4.38
C PRO A 301 8.05 -12.86 -5.81
N GLU A 302 8.39 -11.78 -6.52
CA GLU A 302 8.07 -11.60 -7.94
C GLU A 302 6.60 -11.82 -8.32
N LYS A 303 5.69 -11.60 -7.39
CA LYS A 303 4.26 -11.95 -7.52
C LYS A 303 3.48 -11.02 -8.44
N LEU A 304 3.94 -9.78 -8.62
CA LEU A 304 3.22 -8.76 -9.40
C LEU A 304 4.11 -8.20 -10.52
N ASN A 305 3.58 -8.14 -11.74
CA ASN A 305 4.19 -7.37 -12.81
C ASN A 305 3.80 -5.89 -12.68
N LEU A 306 4.77 -5.04 -12.37
CA LEU A 306 4.58 -3.61 -12.22
C LEU A 306 5.20 -2.86 -13.38
N ILE A 307 4.48 -1.90 -13.97
CA ILE A 307 5.02 -0.98 -14.95
C ILE A 307 5.75 0.15 -14.24
N ILE A 308 7.05 0.30 -14.50
CA ILE A 308 7.93 1.25 -13.80
C ILE A 308 8.54 2.27 -14.77
N PRO A 309 8.92 3.47 -14.29
CA PRO A 309 9.65 4.45 -15.07
C PRO A 309 10.98 3.91 -15.60
N SER A 310 11.41 4.36 -16.78
CA SER A 310 12.70 3.99 -17.38
C SER A 310 13.89 4.55 -16.59
N LYS A 311 13.72 5.69 -15.93
CA LYS A 311 14.69 6.28 -14.99
C LYS A 311 14.01 6.48 -13.65
N ILE A 312 14.48 5.79 -12.62
CA ILE A 312 14.04 6.04 -11.25
C ILE A 312 14.85 7.25 -10.77
N ASN A 313 14.24 8.43 -10.76
CA ASN A 313 14.83 9.60 -10.13
C ASN A 313 14.88 9.35 -8.61
N LYS A 314 15.96 8.76 -8.12
CA LYS A 314 16.20 8.70 -6.68
C LYS A 314 16.26 10.15 -6.18
N ARG A 315 15.26 10.56 -5.38
CA ARG A 315 15.37 11.82 -4.64
C ARG A 315 16.63 11.75 -3.78
N LYS A 316 17.50 12.74 -3.96
CA LYS A 316 18.64 13.01 -3.07
C LYS A 316 18.13 13.39 -1.68
#